data_d1c1af4c7197d85fc89cbdc3b9c52e4e
#
_entry.id   d1c1af4c7197d85fc89cbdc3b9c52e4e
#
_cell.length_a   1.000
_cell.length_b   1.000
_cell.length_c   1.000
_cell.angle_alpha   90.00
_cell.angle_beta   90.00
_cell.angle_gamma   90.00
#
_symmetry.space_group_name_H-M   'P 1'
#
loop_
_entity.id
_entity.type
_entity.pdbx_description
1 polymer ?
#
loop_
_entity_poly.entity_id
_entity_poly.type
_entity_poly.pdbx_seq_one_letter_code
_entity_poly.pdbx_strand_id
1 'polypeptide(L)'
;GGTSLVESMHCNARVIGFDIDPIATFITRFELSASQFENHYPEIDQVCEEVARQIMPLHRTKVDGDEYDVLHHFWVQVKKCDYCHSEVELHPHFQLAYSKEKKLQWVFCKYCHAVHELPINRKILECSCGKRTTIQAGTYNNGIMTCPNCKRTQKIAADNLDSAETPIWKLFAQEYLVGVGRNCTRHFKRTEQDDLERYLYAKRKLECLNEVNLVPNRLIPREGRSDGRPMIHGIRRYSDFFNDRQKLHLNLLGLAIQKVENNEARRCLELAFSEHLTANCMYTAYAFGYRRTSPLFSIHSYRHITRPVELN
;
A
#
# COMPACT_ATOMS: atom_id res chain seq x y z
N GLY A 1 22.74 6.93 10.86
CA GLY A 1 21.95 7.93 10.87
C GLY A 1 22.33 9.39 10.85
N GLY A 2 23.60 9.82 11.06
CA GLY A 2 24.00 11.22 10.90
C GLY A 2 23.59 12.23 11.99
N THR A 3 22.70 11.88 12.92
CA THR A 3 22.18 12.79 13.96
C THR A 3 23.29 13.55 14.72
N SER A 4 24.36 12.87 15.12
CA SER A 4 25.49 13.52 15.81
C SER A 4 26.18 14.56 14.93
N LEU A 5 26.26 14.38 13.63
CA LEU A 5 26.83 15.34 12.69
C LEU A 5 25.93 16.56 12.54
N VAL A 6 24.63 16.35 12.41
CA VAL A 6 23.62 17.42 12.31
C VAL A 6 23.62 18.27 13.58
N GLU A 7 23.54 17.66 14.76
CA GLU A 7 23.56 18.36 16.04
C GLU A 7 24.87 19.15 16.25
N SER A 8 26.02 18.57 15.89
CA SER A 8 27.31 19.26 15.98
C SER A 8 27.37 20.47 15.03
N MET A 9 26.77 20.38 13.84
CA MET A 9 26.70 21.48 12.90
C MET A 9 25.87 22.66 13.45
N HIS A 10 24.75 22.35 14.15
CA HIS A 10 23.98 23.37 14.86
C HIS A 10 24.79 24.12 15.93
N CYS A 11 25.84 23.48 16.45
CA CYS A 11 26.80 24.11 17.35
C CYS A 11 27.96 24.82 16.61
N ASN A 12 27.87 25.08 15.31
CA ASN A 12 28.89 25.65 14.45
C ASN A 12 30.22 24.84 14.42
N ALA A 13 30.17 23.55 14.68
CA ALA A 13 31.36 22.69 14.62
C ALA A 13 31.62 22.23 13.17
N ARG A 14 32.87 22.05 12.81
CA ARG A 14 33.25 21.31 11.60
C ARG A 14 33.08 19.82 11.86
N VAL A 15 32.34 19.13 11.00
CA VAL A 15 32.01 17.72 11.19
C VAL A 15 32.55 16.86 10.05
N ILE A 16 33.05 15.67 10.37
CA ILE A 16 33.43 14.63 9.41
C ILE A 16 32.82 13.33 9.88
N GLY A 17 32.12 12.65 9.02
CA GLY A 17 31.50 11.35 9.27
C GLY A 17 31.77 10.37 8.14
N PHE A 18 31.78 9.08 8.50
CA PHE A 18 31.97 7.98 7.57
C PHE A 18 30.85 6.94 7.78
N ASP A 19 30.32 6.43 6.71
CA ASP A 19 29.39 5.30 6.72
C ASP A 19 29.72 4.37 5.56
N ILE A 20 29.58 3.06 5.77
CA ILE A 20 29.75 2.05 4.73
C ILE A 20 28.53 1.97 3.82
N ASP A 21 27.36 2.40 4.31
CA ASP A 21 26.10 2.42 3.57
C ASP A 21 25.99 3.72 2.75
N PRO A 22 25.96 3.64 1.40
CA PRO A 22 25.82 4.81 0.54
C PRO A 22 24.50 5.55 0.77
N ILE A 23 23.42 4.85 1.15
CA ILE A 23 22.12 5.47 1.43
C ILE A 23 22.18 6.26 2.74
N ALA A 24 22.78 5.72 3.79
CA ALA A 24 23.00 6.42 5.05
C ALA A 24 23.85 7.69 4.83
N THR A 25 24.89 7.61 3.98
CA THR A 25 25.70 8.76 3.60
C THR A 25 24.89 9.80 2.82
N PHE A 26 24.03 9.36 1.89
CA PHE A 26 23.16 10.24 1.12
C PHE A 26 22.17 10.99 2.02
N ILE A 27 21.47 10.26 2.91
CA ILE A 27 20.53 10.84 3.87
C ILE A 27 21.24 11.85 4.79
N THR A 28 22.40 11.49 5.33
CA THR A 28 23.16 12.39 6.22
C THR A 28 23.58 13.68 5.51
N ARG A 29 24.06 13.60 4.27
CA ARG A 29 24.37 14.79 3.46
C ARG A 29 23.16 15.66 3.20
N PHE A 30 22.02 15.03 2.94
CA PHE A 30 20.76 15.73 2.75
C PHE A 30 20.38 16.52 4.02
N GLU A 31 20.37 15.88 5.18
CA GLU A 31 20.07 16.52 6.48
C GLU A 31 21.02 17.68 6.80
N LEU A 32 22.29 17.55 6.47
CA LEU A 32 23.29 18.62 6.68
C LEU A 32 23.07 19.84 5.76
N SER A 33 22.40 19.67 4.63
CA SER A 33 22.07 20.76 3.68
C SER A 33 20.62 21.24 3.79
N ALA A 34 19.83 20.71 4.72
CA ALA A 34 18.38 20.92 4.80
C ALA A 34 17.93 22.40 4.88
N SER A 35 18.75 23.29 5.46
CA SER A 35 18.43 24.73 5.54
C SER A 35 18.34 25.46 4.19
N GLN A 36 18.73 24.81 3.10
CA GLN A 36 18.71 25.38 1.76
C GLN A 36 17.48 24.96 0.94
N PHE A 37 16.67 23.99 1.45
CA PHE A 37 15.57 23.39 0.68
C PHE A 37 14.35 24.28 0.50
N GLU A 38 14.11 25.25 1.37
CA GLU A 38 12.97 26.18 1.22
C GLU A 38 12.98 26.88 -0.13
N ASN A 39 14.13 27.12 -0.71
CA ASN A 39 14.28 27.77 -2.03
C ASN A 39 13.85 26.87 -3.18
N HIS A 40 13.67 25.56 -2.95
CA HIS A 40 13.35 24.57 -3.99
C HIS A 40 11.91 24.07 -3.94
N TYR A 41 11.09 24.54 -2.98
CA TYR A 41 9.68 24.16 -2.87
C TYR A 41 8.89 24.38 -4.17
N PRO A 42 9.05 25.50 -4.90
CA PRO A 42 8.29 25.68 -6.15
C PRO A 42 8.55 24.61 -7.21
N GLU A 43 9.81 24.15 -7.36
CA GLU A 43 10.18 23.09 -8.30
C GLU A 43 9.65 21.73 -7.84
N ILE A 44 9.72 21.46 -6.53
CA ILE A 44 9.20 20.24 -5.92
C ILE A 44 7.67 20.18 -6.08
N ASP A 45 6.98 21.26 -5.79
CA ASP A 45 5.52 21.37 -5.93
C ASP A 45 5.10 21.18 -7.40
N GLN A 46 5.84 21.76 -8.36
CA GLN A 46 5.56 21.57 -9.78
C GLN A 46 5.62 20.09 -10.20
N VAL A 47 6.63 19.35 -9.74
CA VAL A 47 6.75 17.90 -10.00
C VAL A 47 5.58 17.15 -9.38
N CYS A 48 5.24 17.45 -8.13
CA CYS A 48 4.12 16.83 -7.45
C CYS A 48 2.79 17.10 -8.15
N GLU A 49 2.54 18.34 -8.57
CA GLU A 49 1.33 18.72 -9.30
C GLU A 49 1.24 18.07 -10.69
N GLU A 50 2.36 17.97 -11.44
CA GLU A 50 2.39 17.29 -12.73
C GLU A 50 1.98 15.84 -12.60
N VAL A 51 2.53 15.12 -11.61
CA VAL A 51 2.23 13.71 -11.35
C VAL A 51 0.80 13.57 -10.80
N ALA A 52 0.40 14.41 -9.87
CA ALA A 52 -0.94 14.38 -9.27
C ALA A 52 -2.03 14.53 -10.34
N ARG A 53 -1.89 15.43 -11.29
CA ARG A 53 -2.85 15.60 -12.41
C ARG A 53 -3.08 14.32 -13.21
N GLN A 54 -2.10 13.43 -13.28
CA GLN A 54 -2.19 12.17 -14.02
C GLN A 54 -2.70 11.01 -13.16
N ILE A 55 -2.43 11.03 -11.86
CA ILE A 55 -2.69 9.92 -10.93
C ILE A 55 -3.99 10.12 -10.17
N MET A 56 -4.30 11.33 -9.66
CA MET A 56 -5.50 11.59 -8.87
C MET A 56 -6.81 11.12 -9.52
N PRO A 57 -7.03 11.26 -10.84
CA PRO A 57 -8.23 10.74 -11.48
C PRO A 57 -8.39 9.21 -11.37
N LEU A 58 -7.30 8.48 -11.14
CA LEU A 58 -7.30 7.02 -10.96
C LEU A 58 -7.64 6.60 -9.52
N HIS A 59 -7.61 7.56 -8.59
CA HIS A 59 -7.96 7.40 -7.18
C HIS A 59 -9.29 8.08 -6.84
N ARG A 60 -10.23 8.06 -7.76
CA ARG A 60 -11.60 8.52 -7.53
C ARG A 60 -12.58 7.38 -7.51
N THR A 61 -13.72 7.59 -6.86
CA THR A 61 -14.84 6.67 -6.83
C THR A 61 -16.16 7.42 -7.00
N LYS A 62 -17.19 6.73 -7.49
CA LYS A 62 -18.54 7.29 -7.59
C LYS A 62 -19.42 6.75 -6.49
N VAL A 63 -20.23 7.64 -5.89
CA VAL A 63 -21.27 7.30 -4.92
C VAL A 63 -22.48 8.16 -5.24
N ASP A 64 -23.62 7.54 -5.51
CA ASP A 64 -24.90 8.21 -5.83
C ASP A 64 -24.81 9.23 -6.99
N GLY A 65 -23.89 9.01 -7.92
CA GLY A 65 -23.65 9.87 -9.09
C GLY A 65 -22.55 10.91 -8.93
N ASP A 66 -22.14 11.21 -7.71
CA ASP A 66 -21.05 12.14 -7.40
C ASP A 66 -19.68 11.46 -7.35
N GLU A 67 -18.62 12.19 -7.66
CA GLU A 67 -17.23 11.72 -7.60
C GLU A 67 -16.54 12.19 -6.31
N TYR A 68 -15.82 11.26 -5.67
CA TYR A 68 -15.07 11.50 -4.43
C TYR A 68 -13.64 10.98 -4.54
N ASP A 69 -12.72 11.62 -3.82
CA ASP A 69 -11.34 11.17 -3.73
C ASP A 69 -11.24 9.96 -2.80
N VAL A 70 -10.58 8.91 -3.26
CA VAL A 70 -10.31 7.71 -2.48
C VAL A 70 -9.03 7.92 -1.69
N LEU A 71 -9.09 7.72 -0.38
CA LEU A 71 -7.93 7.78 0.50
C LEU A 71 -7.19 6.44 0.57
N HIS A 72 -7.95 5.34 0.63
CA HIS A 72 -7.40 3.98 0.74
C HIS A 72 -8.15 3.00 -0.14
N HIS A 73 -7.41 2.17 -0.87
CA HIS A 73 -7.93 1.02 -1.60
C HIS A 73 -7.56 -0.26 -0.86
N PHE A 74 -8.55 -1.08 -0.51
CA PHE A 74 -8.37 -2.32 0.23
C PHE A 74 -8.32 -3.51 -0.71
N TRP A 75 -7.19 -4.18 -0.72
CA TRP A 75 -6.95 -5.40 -1.49
C TRP A 75 -7.03 -6.63 -0.59
N VAL A 76 -7.30 -7.77 -1.18
CA VAL A 76 -7.24 -9.07 -0.52
C VAL A 76 -6.56 -10.09 -1.43
N GLN A 77 -5.71 -10.91 -0.86
CA GLN A 77 -5.15 -12.05 -1.58
C GLN A 77 -6.22 -13.11 -1.80
N VAL A 78 -6.28 -13.64 -3.02
CA VAL A 78 -7.13 -14.76 -3.40
C VAL A 78 -6.27 -15.99 -3.62
N LYS A 79 -6.66 -17.14 -3.07
CA LYS A 79 -6.02 -18.43 -3.30
C LYS A 79 -7.06 -19.48 -3.64
N LYS A 80 -6.75 -20.38 -4.59
CA LYS A 80 -7.58 -21.55 -4.87
C LYS A 80 -7.39 -22.60 -3.77
N CYS A 81 -8.49 -23.21 -3.41
CA CYS A 81 -8.49 -24.36 -2.49
C CYS A 81 -7.94 -25.60 -3.21
N ASP A 82 -6.91 -26.25 -2.66
CA ASP A 82 -6.28 -27.44 -3.27
C ASP A 82 -7.23 -28.64 -3.37
N TYR A 83 -8.31 -28.64 -2.58
CA TYR A 83 -9.26 -29.77 -2.50
C TYR A 83 -10.53 -29.61 -3.35
N CYS A 84 -11.09 -28.43 -3.41
CA CYS A 84 -12.35 -28.19 -4.14
C CYS A 84 -12.24 -27.10 -5.21
N HIS A 85 -11.04 -26.55 -5.41
CA HIS A 85 -10.68 -25.55 -6.42
C HIS A 85 -11.48 -24.24 -6.36
N SER A 86 -12.27 -24.03 -5.31
CA SER A 86 -12.96 -22.74 -5.13
C SER A 86 -11.96 -21.64 -4.76
N GLU A 87 -12.21 -20.44 -5.26
CA GLU A 87 -11.45 -19.25 -4.88
C GLU A 87 -11.81 -18.80 -3.48
N VAL A 88 -10.81 -18.50 -2.68
CA VAL A 88 -10.95 -18.07 -1.28
C VAL A 88 -10.22 -16.76 -1.09
N GLU A 89 -10.94 -15.73 -0.68
CA GLU A 89 -10.38 -14.46 -0.24
C GLU A 89 -9.80 -14.62 1.18
N LEU A 90 -8.54 -14.24 1.38
CA LEU A 90 -7.81 -14.49 2.62
C LEU A 90 -8.02 -13.36 3.64
N HIS A 91 -9.23 -13.28 4.18
CA HIS A 91 -9.60 -12.31 5.21
C HIS A 91 -9.30 -12.84 6.62
N PRO A 92 -8.46 -12.16 7.43
CA PRO A 92 -8.29 -12.49 8.84
C PRO A 92 -9.59 -12.30 9.66
N HIS A 93 -10.35 -11.29 9.31
CA HIS A 93 -11.65 -10.91 9.88
C HIS A 93 -12.38 -10.00 8.89
N PHE A 94 -13.67 -9.70 9.13
CA PHE A 94 -14.50 -8.88 8.24
C PHE A 94 -14.67 -7.43 8.71
N GLN A 95 -13.80 -6.95 9.58
CA GLN A 95 -13.73 -5.56 10.01
C GLN A 95 -12.74 -4.77 9.13
N LEU A 96 -13.12 -3.56 8.66
CA LEU A 96 -12.25 -2.63 7.94
C LEU A 96 -11.56 -1.65 8.89
N ALA A 97 -12.32 -1.09 9.85
CA ALA A 97 -11.83 -0.12 10.82
C ALA A 97 -12.70 -0.11 12.07
N TYR A 98 -12.23 0.58 13.10
CA TYR A 98 -13.03 0.92 14.27
C TYR A 98 -12.64 2.27 14.88
N SER A 99 -13.56 2.89 15.63
CA SER A 99 -13.31 4.06 16.47
C SER A 99 -13.76 3.77 17.89
N LYS A 100 -12.80 3.77 18.83
CA LYS A 100 -13.10 3.60 20.26
C LYS A 100 -13.89 4.78 20.80
N GLU A 101 -13.55 5.99 20.37
CA GLU A 101 -14.20 7.23 20.76
C GLU A 101 -15.68 7.24 20.38
N LYS A 102 -15.98 6.96 19.11
CA LYS A 102 -17.34 6.89 18.58
C LYS A 102 -18.06 5.59 18.94
N LYS A 103 -17.38 4.61 19.53
CA LYS A 103 -17.87 3.25 19.81
C LYS A 103 -18.45 2.54 18.58
N LEU A 104 -17.86 2.79 17.40
CA LEU A 104 -18.28 2.29 16.10
C LEU A 104 -17.20 1.42 15.46
N GLN A 105 -17.65 0.54 14.57
CA GLN A 105 -16.80 -0.22 13.65
C GLN A 105 -17.41 -0.27 12.26
N TRP A 106 -16.55 -0.32 11.24
CA TRP A 106 -16.92 -0.54 9.86
C TRP A 106 -16.60 -1.97 9.49
N VAL A 107 -17.60 -2.69 9.04
CA VAL A 107 -17.50 -4.12 8.72
C VAL A 107 -18.09 -4.37 7.33
N PHE A 108 -17.60 -5.39 6.65
CA PHE A 108 -18.12 -5.75 5.34
C PHE A 108 -18.70 -7.15 5.32
N CYS A 109 -19.69 -7.35 4.48
CA CYS A 109 -20.31 -8.63 4.27
C CYS A 109 -19.37 -9.56 3.47
N LYS A 110 -19.11 -10.76 3.97
CA LYS A 110 -18.25 -11.75 3.29
C LYS A 110 -18.80 -12.25 1.95
N TYR A 111 -20.05 -11.96 1.64
CA TYR A 111 -20.70 -12.45 0.42
C TYR A 111 -20.82 -11.38 -0.68
N CYS A 112 -21.15 -10.15 -0.31
CA CYS A 112 -21.38 -9.08 -1.28
C CYS A 112 -20.48 -7.86 -1.10
N HIS A 113 -19.60 -7.89 -0.11
CA HIS A 113 -18.65 -6.83 0.30
C HIS A 113 -19.33 -5.49 0.70
N ALA A 114 -20.66 -5.41 0.76
CA ALA A 114 -21.33 -4.22 1.26
C ALA A 114 -20.79 -3.85 2.64
N VAL A 115 -20.42 -2.58 2.82
CA VAL A 115 -19.86 -2.08 4.07
C VAL A 115 -20.97 -1.49 4.93
N HIS A 116 -20.90 -1.79 6.22
CA HIS A 116 -21.89 -1.37 7.21
C HIS A 116 -21.19 -0.75 8.43
N GLU A 117 -21.77 0.29 8.97
CA GLU A 117 -21.37 0.86 10.24
C GLU A 117 -22.18 0.21 11.37
N LEU A 118 -21.51 -0.31 12.38
CA LEU A 118 -22.11 -1.01 13.51
C LEU A 118 -21.50 -0.56 14.84
N PRO A 119 -22.21 -0.70 15.97
CA PRO A 119 -21.61 -0.56 17.28
C PRO A 119 -20.41 -1.53 17.45
N ILE A 120 -19.33 -1.08 18.10
CA ILE A 120 -18.08 -1.82 18.23
C ILE A 120 -18.21 -3.17 18.94
N ASN A 121 -19.24 -3.33 19.78
CA ASN A 121 -19.52 -4.57 20.53
C ASN A 121 -20.32 -5.61 19.71
N ARG A 122 -20.83 -5.26 18.54
CA ARG A 122 -21.51 -6.21 17.65
C ARG A 122 -20.54 -7.24 17.10
N LYS A 123 -20.91 -8.53 17.16
CA LYS A 123 -20.10 -9.66 16.66
C LYS A 123 -20.61 -10.21 15.33
N ILE A 124 -21.83 -9.91 14.97
CA ILE A 124 -22.50 -10.41 13.76
C ILE A 124 -23.05 -9.22 12.98
N LEU A 125 -22.76 -9.22 11.67
CA LEU A 125 -23.38 -8.36 10.69
C LEU A 125 -24.55 -9.09 10.04
N GLU A 126 -25.73 -8.49 10.06
CA GLU A 126 -26.90 -8.86 9.24
C GLU A 126 -26.94 -7.93 8.04
N CYS A 127 -26.64 -8.47 6.86
CA CYS A 127 -26.48 -7.67 5.65
C CYS A 127 -27.81 -7.56 4.89
N SER A 128 -28.01 -6.45 4.17
CA SER A 128 -29.16 -6.23 3.26
C SER A 128 -29.27 -7.29 2.17
N CYS A 129 -28.19 -8.03 1.85
CA CYS A 129 -28.26 -9.19 0.93
C CYS A 129 -28.89 -10.45 1.57
N GLY A 130 -29.43 -10.37 2.78
CA GLY A 130 -30.07 -11.48 3.52
C GLY A 130 -29.09 -12.47 4.18
N LYS A 131 -27.78 -12.23 4.10
CA LYS A 131 -26.74 -13.10 4.66
C LYS A 131 -26.16 -12.55 5.97
N ARG A 132 -25.68 -13.47 6.84
CA ARG A 132 -25.02 -13.14 8.11
C ARG A 132 -23.50 -13.34 7.99
N THR A 133 -22.74 -12.42 8.57
CA THR A 133 -21.28 -12.48 8.66
C THR A 133 -20.85 -12.39 10.12
N THR A 134 -20.19 -13.42 10.64
CA THR A 134 -19.51 -13.37 11.94
C THR A 134 -18.20 -12.59 11.76
N ILE A 135 -18.09 -11.42 12.37
CA ILE A 135 -17.07 -10.41 12.07
C ILE A 135 -15.65 -10.95 12.26
N GLN A 136 -15.40 -11.71 13.31
CA GLN A 136 -14.07 -12.25 13.64
C GLN A 136 -13.77 -13.63 13.04
N ALA A 137 -14.74 -14.25 12.34
CA ALA A 137 -14.58 -15.58 11.74
C ALA A 137 -14.07 -15.47 10.29
N GLY A 138 -12.83 -15.06 10.13
CA GLY A 138 -12.18 -14.94 8.82
C GLY A 138 -11.90 -16.29 8.15
N THR A 139 -11.36 -16.24 6.96
CA THR A 139 -10.94 -17.37 6.12
C THR A 139 -9.44 -17.66 6.26
N TYR A 140 -8.72 -16.78 6.94
CA TYR A 140 -7.26 -16.84 7.12
C TYR A 140 -6.87 -16.58 8.57
N ASN A 141 -5.94 -17.38 9.08
CA ASN A 141 -5.32 -17.18 10.39
C ASN A 141 -3.89 -17.75 10.40
N ASN A 142 -2.90 -16.93 10.75
CA ASN A 142 -1.51 -17.32 10.96
C ASN A 142 -0.92 -18.24 9.88
N GLY A 143 -1.05 -17.89 8.61
CA GLY A 143 -0.51 -18.66 7.48
C GLY A 143 -1.39 -19.82 7.02
N ILE A 144 -2.53 -20.04 7.66
CA ILE A 144 -3.48 -21.10 7.33
C ILE A 144 -4.76 -20.49 6.74
N MET A 145 -5.14 -20.99 5.57
CA MET A 145 -6.43 -20.72 4.94
C MET A 145 -7.43 -21.80 5.36
N THR A 146 -8.67 -21.40 5.66
CA THR A 146 -9.82 -22.30 5.83
C THR A 146 -10.81 -22.07 4.71
N CYS A 147 -11.03 -23.07 3.87
CA CYS A 147 -11.96 -22.97 2.77
C CYS A 147 -13.42 -22.88 3.26
N PRO A 148 -14.18 -21.82 2.89
CA PRO A 148 -15.57 -21.69 3.34
C PRO A 148 -16.50 -22.71 2.67
N ASN A 149 -16.10 -23.32 1.54
CA ASN A 149 -16.87 -24.30 0.80
C ASN A 149 -16.71 -25.72 1.38
N CYS A 150 -15.49 -26.29 1.32
CA CYS A 150 -15.25 -27.67 1.77
C CYS A 150 -14.78 -27.79 3.21
N LYS A 151 -14.57 -26.68 3.92
CA LYS A 151 -14.12 -26.57 5.33
C LYS A 151 -12.71 -27.09 5.60
N ARG A 152 -11.97 -27.58 4.60
CA ARG A 152 -10.58 -28.01 4.75
C ARG A 152 -9.65 -26.82 4.93
N THR A 153 -8.54 -27.08 5.60
CA THR A 153 -7.47 -26.10 5.85
C THR A 153 -6.25 -26.42 5.00
N GLN A 154 -5.52 -25.38 4.59
CA GLN A 154 -4.24 -25.51 3.89
C GLN A 154 -3.31 -24.36 4.24
N LYS A 155 -1.99 -24.56 4.13
CA LYS A 155 -0.99 -23.49 4.23
C LYS A 155 -1.08 -22.60 3.00
N ILE A 156 -0.83 -21.31 3.17
CA ILE A 156 -0.75 -20.35 2.04
C ILE A 156 0.67 -20.19 1.50
N ALA A 157 1.67 -20.31 2.38
CA ALA A 157 3.07 -20.30 1.97
C ALA A 157 3.41 -21.60 1.23
N ALA A 158 4.21 -21.50 0.17
CA ALA A 158 4.72 -22.66 -0.53
C ALA A 158 5.75 -23.43 0.32
N ASP A 159 5.81 -24.73 0.17
CA ASP A 159 6.79 -25.58 0.87
C ASP A 159 8.23 -25.33 0.35
N ASN A 160 8.37 -24.89 -0.90
CA ASN A 160 9.63 -24.49 -1.50
C ASN A 160 9.45 -23.29 -2.45
N LEU A 161 10.56 -22.63 -2.82
CA LEU A 161 10.53 -21.42 -3.65
C LEU A 161 10.03 -21.66 -5.07
N ASP A 162 10.24 -22.84 -5.62
CA ASP A 162 9.89 -23.15 -6.99
C ASP A 162 8.39 -23.43 -7.15
N SER A 163 7.74 -23.92 -6.10
CA SER A 163 6.29 -24.13 -6.05
C SER A 163 5.49 -22.89 -5.66
N ALA A 164 6.15 -21.77 -5.32
CA ALA A 164 5.48 -20.55 -4.94
C ALA A 164 4.79 -19.88 -6.16
N GLU A 165 3.47 -19.73 -6.10
CA GLU A 165 2.68 -19.06 -7.13
C GLU A 165 2.62 -17.55 -6.86
N THR A 166 2.63 -16.75 -7.94
CA THR A 166 2.42 -15.30 -7.83
C THR A 166 1.06 -15.02 -7.18
N PRO A 167 1.00 -14.17 -6.14
CA PRO A 167 -0.24 -13.88 -5.44
C PRO A 167 -1.25 -13.19 -6.36
N ILE A 168 -2.49 -13.63 -6.30
CA ILE A 168 -3.63 -12.98 -6.99
C ILE A 168 -4.27 -12.02 -5.99
N TRP A 169 -4.46 -10.78 -6.42
CA TRP A 169 -5.05 -9.72 -5.62
C TRP A 169 -6.41 -9.29 -6.16
N LYS A 170 -7.35 -9.05 -5.25
CA LYS A 170 -8.68 -8.51 -5.56
C LYS A 170 -8.92 -7.23 -4.78
N LEU A 171 -9.29 -6.17 -5.48
CA LEU A 171 -9.79 -4.93 -4.87
C LEU A 171 -11.22 -5.17 -4.39
N PHE A 172 -11.51 -4.96 -3.09
CA PHE A 172 -12.82 -5.31 -2.54
C PHE A 172 -13.55 -4.16 -1.83
N ALA A 173 -12.82 -3.16 -1.32
CA ALA A 173 -13.39 -2.02 -0.63
C ALA A 173 -12.53 -0.76 -0.80
N GLN A 174 -13.11 0.39 -0.51
CA GLN A 174 -12.45 1.69 -0.56
C GLN A 174 -12.85 2.53 0.65
N GLU A 175 -11.94 3.40 1.08
CA GLU A 175 -12.19 4.50 1.99
C GLU A 175 -12.06 5.80 1.23
N TYR A 176 -13.12 6.63 1.21
CA TYR A 176 -13.18 7.87 0.44
C TYR A 176 -13.53 9.07 1.32
N LEU A 177 -13.26 10.26 0.81
CA LEU A 177 -13.43 11.53 1.50
C LEU A 177 -14.69 12.26 1.00
N VAL A 178 -15.49 12.76 1.92
CA VAL A 178 -16.63 13.64 1.64
C VAL A 178 -16.39 14.98 2.32
N GLY A 179 -16.44 16.06 1.56
CA GLY A 179 -16.18 17.43 2.03
C GLY A 179 -14.84 17.98 1.51
N VAL A 180 -14.46 19.17 1.98
CA VAL A 180 -13.27 19.89 1.53
C VAL A 180 -12.43 20.34 2.74
N GLY A 181 -11.11 20.22 2.62
CA GLY A 181 -10.14 20.70 3.61
C GLY A 181 -10.31 20.03 4.99
N ARG A 182 -10.34 20.81 6.06
CA ARG A 182 -10.43 20.30 7.45
C ARG A 182 -11.80 19.70 7.81
N ASN A 183 -12.81 19.91 6.99
CA ASN A 183 -14.18 19.41 7.22
C ASN A 183 -14.46 18.10 6.48
N CYS A 184 -13.42 17.40 5.97
CA CYS A 184 -13.58 16.11 5.34
C CYS A 184 -14.00 15.04 6.33
N THR A 185 -14.99 14.24 5.94
CA THR A 185 -15.39 13.01 6.62
C THR A 185 -14.98 11.79 5.80
N ARG A 186 -14.67 10.69 6.48
CA ARG A 186 -14.14 9.47 5.87
C ARG A 186 -15.20 8.38 5.88
N HIS A 187 -15.50 7.85 4.71
CA HIS A 187 -16.54 6.85 4.48
C HIS A 187 -15.95 5.62 3.81
N PHE A 188 -16.65 4.49 3.94
CA PHE A 188 -16.26 3.23 3.29
C PHE A 188 -17.34 2.77 2.32
N LYS A 189 -16.93 2.16 1.23
CA LYS A 189 -17.81 1.46 0.30
C LYS A 189 -17.16 0.15 -0.19
N ARG A 190 -17.97 -0.75 -0.74
CA ARG A 190 -17.44 -1.86 -1.55
C ARG A 190 -16.90 -1.33 -2.87
N THR A 191 -15.99 -2.07 -3.47
CA THR A 191 -15.54 -1.83 -4.84
C THR A 191 -16.69 -2.11 -5.82
N GLU A 192 -16.86 -1.24 -6.79
CA GLU A 192 -17.84 -1.32 -7.86
C GLU A 192 -17.17 -1.35 -9.24
N GLN A 193 -17.95 -1.50 -10.30
CA GLN A 193 -17.43 -1.68 -11.65
C GLN A 193 -16.58 -0.49 -12.11
N ASP A 194 -17.03 0.74 -11.88
CA ASP A 194 -16.29 1.97 -12.21
C ASP A 194 -14.89 2.00 -11.54
N ASP A 195 -14.77 1.50 -10.30
CA ASP A 195 -13.51 1.46 -9.58
C ASP A 195 -12.53 0.47 -10.22
N LEU A 196 -13.04 -0.68 -10.67
CA LEU A 196 -12.26 -1.67 -11.41
C LEU A 196 -11.82 -1.15 -12.78
N GLU A 197 -12.67 -0.42 -13.47
CA GLU A 197 -12.36 0.18 -14.77
C GLU A 197 -11.26 1.23 -14.67
N ARG A 198 -11.24 2.03 -13.59
CA ARG A 198 -10.14 2.97 -13.29
C ARG A 198 -8.81 2.23 -13.04
N TYR A 199 -8.86 1.12 -12.31
CA TYR A 199 -7.68 0.29 -12.10
C TYR A 199 -7.18 -0.33 -13.41
N LEU A 200 -8.08 -0.89 -14.23
CA LEU A 200 -7.73 -1.45 -15.54
C LEU A 200 -7.20 -0.38 -16.52
N TYR A 201 -7.71 0.84 -16.41
CA TYR A 201 -7.18 1.96 -17.17
C TYR A 201 -5.74 2.30 -16.74
N ALA A 202 -5.45 2.30 -15.42
CA ALA A 202 -4.08 2.49 -14.92
C ALA A 202 -3.13 1.40 -15.45
N LYS A 203 -3.59 0.14 -15.47
CA LYS A 203 -2.82 -0.98 -16.04
C LYS A 203 -2.50 -0.75 -17.52
N ARG A 204 -3.50 -0.40 -18.35
CA ARG A 204 -3.26 -0.09 -19.77
C ARG A 204 -2.30 1.08 -19.97
N LYS A 205 -2.43 2.13 -19.16
CA LYS A 205 -1.49 3.26 -19.19
C LYS A 205 -0.06 2.82 -18.86
N LEU A 206 0.13 1.96 -17.87
CA LEU A 206 1.43 1.39 -17.52
C LEU A 206 2.01 0.60 -18.69
N GLU A 207 1.22 -0.21 -19.36
CA GLU A 207 1.63 -0.99 -20.54
C GLU A 207 2.09 -0.09 -21.69
N CYS A 208 1.49 1.11 -21.85
CA CYS A 208 1.92 2.09 -22.85
C CYS A 208 3.24 2.80 -22.51
N LEU A 209 3.69 2.76 -21.25
CA LEU A 209 4.99 3.33 -20.82
C LEU A 209 6.17 2.38 -21.08
N ASN A 210 5.99 1.32 -21.85
CA ASN A 210 6.81 0.10 -22.04
C ASN A 210 8.35 0.25 -22.16
N GLU A 211 8.90 1.43 -22.40
CA GLU A 211 10.35 1.62 -22.56
C GLU A 211 11.06 2.11 -21.30
N VAL A 212 10.32 2.59 -20.29
CA VAL A 212 10.91 3.18 -19.08
C VAL A 212 10.32 2.52 -17.84
N ASN A 213 11.00 1.50 -17.33
CA ASN A 213 10.63 0.89 -16.05
C ASN A 213 11.61 1.35 -14.96
N LEU A 214 11.22 2.38 -14.21
CA LEU A 214 11.99 2.92 -13.07
C LEU A 214 11.71 2.15 -11.77
N VAL A 215 10.69 1.30 -11.75
CA VAL A 215 10.44 0.40 -10.61
C VAL A 215 11.47 -0.73 -10.64
N PRO A 216 12.23 -0.96 -9.55
CA PRO A 216 13.25 -2.00 -9.52
C PRO A 216 12.70 -3.37 -9.89
N ASN A 217 13.15 -3.93 -11.01
CA ASN A 217 12.69 -5.24 -11.53
C ASN A 217 13.73 -6.35 -11.34
N ARG A 218 14.67 -6.18 -10.40
CA ARG A 218 15.66 -7.21 -10.07
C ARG A 218 15.01 -8.35 -9.30
N LEU A 219 15.53 -9.57 -9.53
CA LEU A 219 15.17 -10.72 -8.68
C LEU A 219 15.63 -10.48 -7.25
N ILE A 220 14.80 -10.89 -6.30
CA ILE A 220 15.20 -10.97 -4.89
C ILE A 220 16.25 -12.08 -4.79
N PRO A 221 17.44 -11.81 -4.21
CA PRO A 221 18.48 -12.82 -4.08
C PRO A 221 18.01 -14.03 -3.28
N ARG A 222 18.28 -15.22 -3.76
CA ARG A 222 17.95 -16.48 -3.05
C ARG A 222 18.99 -16.87 -2.01
N GLU A 223 20.17 -16.29 -2.10
CA GLU A 223 21.32 -16.60 -1.23
C GLU A 223 21.80 -15.37 -0.46
N GLY A 224 22.60 -15.60 0.57
CA GLY A 224 23.17 -14.56 1.40
C GLY A 224 22.24 -14.11 2.53
N ARG A 225 22.27 -12.81 2.86
CA ARG A 225 21.49 -12.22 3.96
C ARG A 225 20.08 -11.75 3.56
N SER A 226 19.63 -12.07 2.35
CA SER A 226 18.30 -11.69 1.88
C SER A 226 17.21 -12.44 2.66
N ASP A 227 16.13 -11.73 2.96
CA ASP A 227 14.96 -12.32 3.61
C ASP A 227 14.13 -13.11 2.58
N GLY A 228 14.11 -14.42 2.70
CA GLY A 228 13.39 -15.33 1.79
C GLY A 228 11.86 -15.36 1.98
N ARG A 229 11.34 -14.74 3.04
CA ARG A 229 9.90 -14.79 3.35
C ARG A 229 8.98 -14.28 2.24
N PRO A 230 9.28 -13.22 1.50
CA PRO A 230 8.43 -12.82 0.36
C PRO A 230 8.37 -13.90 -0.72
N MET A 231 9.47 -14.61 -0.97
CA MET A 231 9.57 -15.58 -2.06
C MET A 231 8.68 -16.81 -1.85
N ILE A 232 8.52 -17.31 -0.63
CA ILE A 232 7.58 -18.43 -0.34
C ILE A 232 6.11 -18.04 -0.51
N HIS A 233 5.83 -16.74 -0.64
CA HIS A 233 4.53 -16.17 -0.97
C HIS A 233 4.42 -15.72 -2.43
N GLY A 234 5.38 -16.11 -3.28
CA GLY A 234 5.36 -15.88 -4.73
C GLY A 234 5.88 -14.51 -5.19
N ILE A 235 6.44 -13.70 -4.28
CA ILE A 235 7.13 -12.43 -4.62
C ILE A 235 8.55 -12.77 -5.03
N ARG A 236 8.88 -12.65 -6.32
CA ARG A 236 10.19 -13.03 -6.87
C ARG A 236 11.07 -11.85 -7.23
N ARG A 237 10.46 -10.72 -7.56
CA ARG A 237 11.11 -9.47 -7.97
C ARG A 237 10.69 -8.34 -7.04
N TYR A 238 11.52 -7.32 -6.92
CA TYR A 238 11.14 -6.12 -6.17
C TYR A 238 9.92 -5.43 -6.77
N SER A 239 9.73 -5.47 -8.09
CA SER A 239 8.52 -4.95 -8.74
C SER A 239 7.23 -5.70 -8.37
N ASP A 240 7.31 -6.93 -7.84
CA ASP A 240 6.14 -7.71 -7.43
C ASP A 240 5.52 -7.18 -6.10
N PHE A 241 6.23 -6.30 -5.40
CA PHE A 241 5.68 -5.59 -4.24
C PHE A 241 4.62 -4.53 -4.60
N PHE A 242 4.41 -4.24 -5.89
CA PHE A 242 3.53 -3.16 -6.33
C PHE A 242 2.47 -3.68 -7.29
N ASN A 243 1.24 -3.18 -7.15
CA ASN A 243 0.21 -3.37 -8.16
C ASN A 243 0.45 -2.45 -9.38
N ASP A 244 -0.36 -2.61 -10.44
CA ASP A 244 -0.13 -1.88 -11.69
C ASP A 244 -0.35 -0.36 -11.56
N ARG A 245 -1.29 0.10 -10.72
CA ARG A 245 -1.51 1.53 -10.47
C ARG A 245 -0.36 2.14 -9.65
N GLN A 246 0.15 1.43 -8.65
CA GLN A 246 1.34 1.85 -7.90
C GLN A 246 2.57 1.91 -8.81
N LYS A 247 2.77 0.92 -9.69
CA LYS A 247 3.85 0.95 -10.70
C LYS A 247 3.72 2.14 -11.64
N LEU A 248 2.50 2.44 -12.11
CA LEU A 248 2.26 3.61 -12.96
C LEU A 248 2.65 4.90 -12.24
N HIS A 249 2.20 5.08 -10.99
CA HIS A 249 2.54 6.24 -10.17
C HIS A 249 4.06 6.39 -10.02
N LEU A 250 4.74 5.32 -9.60
CA LEU A 250 6.20 5.32 -9.41
C LEU A 250 6.96 5.65 -10.71
N ASN A 251 6.53 5.11 -11.85
CA ASN A 251 7.16 5.43 -13.13
C ASN A 251 6.95 6.89 -13.52
N LEU A 252 5.73 7.44 -13.39
CA LEU A 252 5.44 8.84 -13.69
C LEU A 252 6.23 9.77 -12.77
N LEU A 253 6.27 9.48 -11.47
CA LEU A 253 7.03 10.25 -10.50
C LEU A 253 8.53 10.21 -10.80
N GLY A 254 9.09 9.02 -11.02
CA GLY A 254 10.51 8.88 -11.36
C GLY A 254 10.89 9.60 -12.65
N LEU A 255 10.03 9.55 -13.70
CA LEU A 255 10.24 10.29 -14.95
C LEU A 255 10.19 11.81 -14.74
N ALA A 256 9.29 12.29 -13.90
CA ALA A 256 9.21 13.72 -13.57
C ALA A 256 10.46 14.18 -12.80
N ILE A 257 10.93 13.38 -11.83
CA ILE A 257 12.16 13.65 -11.06
C ILE A 257 13.39 13.73 -11.97
N GLN A 258 13.51 12.85 -12.97
CA GLN A 258 14.64 12.86 -13.90
C GLN A 258 14.75 14.15 -14.73
N LYS A 259 13.64 14.85 -14.96
CA LYS A 259 13.59 16.13 -15.69
C LYS A 259 14.01 17.33 -14.85
N VAL A 260 14.11 17.19 -13.54
CA VAL A 260 14.49 18.31 -12.65
C VAL A 260 15.96 18.63 -12.85
N GLU A 261 16.26 19.84 -13.30
CA GLU A 261 17.63 20.28 -13.58
C GLU A 261 18.39 20.63 -12.30
N ASN A 262 17.71 21.21 -11.32
CA ASN A 262 18.28 21.57 -10.04
C ASN A 262 18.64 20.31 -9.22
N ASN A 263 19.93 20.12 -8.97
CA ASN A 263 20.45 18.94 -8.28
C ASN A 263 19.95 18.79 -6.84
N GLU A 264 19.74 19.88 -6.11
CA GLU A 264 19.29 19.82 -4.71
C GLU A 264 17.80 19.46 -4.64
N ALA A 265 16.96 20.11 -5.47
CA ALA A 265 15.54 19.75 -5.61
C ALA A 265 15.38 18.28 -6.05
N ARG A 266 16.18 17.82 -7.02
CA ARG A 266 16.16 16.43 -7.48
C ARG A 266 16.53 15.47 -6.37
N ARG A 267 17.56 15.71 -5.56
CA ARG A 267 17.93 14.87 -4.43
C ARG A 267 16.83 14.78 -3.36
N CYS A 268 16.15 15.89 -3.09
CA CYS A 268 15.00 15.91 -2.21
C CYS A 268 13.90 14.96 -2.70
N LEU A 269 13.55 15.08 -3.97
CA LEU A 269 12.54 14.23 -4.62
C LEU A 269 12.97 12.75 -4.70
N GLU A 270 14.25 12.46 -4.94
CA GLU A 270 14.79 11.10 -4.92
C GLU A 270 14.66 10.45 -3.52
N LEU A 271 14.89 11.23 -2.45
CA LEU A 271 14.71 10.75 -1.08
C LEU A 271 13.22 10.50 -0.80
N ALA A 272 12.34 11.42 -1.17
CA ALA A 272 10.89 11.26 -1.04
C ALA A 272 10.38 10.07 -1.86
N PHE A 273 10.90 9.84 -3.06
CA PHE A 273 10.62 8.68 -3.89
C PHE A 273 11.00 7.36 -3.19
N SER A 274 12.19 7.33 -2.56
CA SER A 274 12.64 6.15 -1.81
C SER A 274 11.72 5.82 -0.63
N GLU A 275 11.25 6.83 0.11
CA GLU A 275 10.28 6.63 1.18
C GLU A 275 8.92 6.16 0.65
N HIS A 276 8.48 6.71 -0.48
CA HIS A 276 7.21 6.32 -1.11
C HIS A 276 7.17 4.84 -1.50
N LEU A 277 8.30 4.24 -1.90
CA LEU A 277 8.39 2.79 -2.19
C LEU A 277 7.99 1.93 -0.98
N THR A 278 8.30 2.36 0.23
CA THR A 278 7.97 1.61 1.46
C THR A 278 6.60 1.96 2.02
N ALA A 279 6.15 3.20 1.81
CA ALA A 279 4.89 3.71 2.34
C ALA A 279 3.67 3.26 1.53
N ASN A 280 3.84 2.97 0.23
CA ASN A 280 2.74 2.60 -0.67
C ASN A 280 3.07 1.39 -1.55
N CYS A 281 3.04 0.19 -0.96
CA CYS A 281 3.24 -1.08 -1.66
C CYS A 281 2.23 -2.13 -1.21
N MET A 282 2.19 -3.30 -1.87
CA MET A 282 1.31 -4.42 -1.52
C MET A 282 1.70 -5.14 -0.21
N TYR A 283 2.65 -4.59 0.54
CA TYR A 283 3.00 -4.98 1.91
C TYR A 283 2.69 -3.88 2.93
N THR A 284 1.98 -2.83 2.50
CA THR A 284 1.49 -1.77 3.39
C THR A 284 0.27 -2.28 4.16
N ALA A 285 0.38 -2.31 5.48
CA ALA A 285 -0.69 -2.73 6.37
C ALA A 285 -1.62 -1.56 6.73
N TYR A 286 -2.81 -1.87 7.26
CA TYR A 286 -3.75 -0.88 7.75
C TYR A 286 -3.94 -0.99 9.27
N ALA A 287 -3.69 0.11 9.97
CA ALA A 287 -3.89 0.24 11.41
C ALA A 287 -5.38 0.59 11.69
N PHE A 288 -6.18 -0.42 11.94
CA PHE A 288 -7.65 -0.37 12.00
C PHE A 288 -8.21 0.73 12.94
N GLY A 289 -7.61 0.91 14.12
CA GLY A 289 -8.06 1.90 15.10
C GLY A 289 -7.60 3.33 14.80
N TYR A 290 -6.53 3.49 14.05
CA TYR A 290 -6.00 4.79 13.64
C TYR A 290 -6.45 5.20 12.23
N ARG A 291 -7.02 4.27 11.48
CA ARG A 291 -7.44 4.44 10.09
C ARG A 291 -6.33 5.05 9.22
N ARG A 292 -5.12 4.49 9.34
CA ARG A 292 -3.93 4.92 8.58
C ARG A 292 -3.13 3.71 8.12
N THR A 293 -2.33 3.91 7.09
CA THR A 293 -1.38 2.90 6.61
C THR A 293 -0.17 2.79 7.56
N SER A 294 0.48 1.64 7.50
CA SER A 294 1.71 1.32 8.20
C SER A 294 2.74 0.88 7.14
N PRO A 295 3.84 1.62 6.97
CA PRO A 295 4.87 1.32 5.98
C PRO A 295 5.45 -0.08 6.12
N LEU A 296 6.00 -0.63 5.02
CA LEU A 296 6.57 -1.97 4.94
C LEU A 296 7.53 -2.30 6.09
N PHE A 297 8.46 -1.40 6.41
CA PHE A 297 9.50 -1.62 7.41
C PHE A 297 9.19 -1.07 8.79
N SER A 298 7.94 -0.72 9.08
CA SER A 298 7.55 -0.27 10.42
C SER A 298 7.83 -1.30 11.54
N ILE A 299 7.98 -2.58 11.19
CA ILE A 299 8.28 -3.70 12.10
C ILE A 299 9.64 -4.36 11.81
N HIS A 300 10.51 -3.73 11.03
CA HIS A 300 11.86 -4.22 10.67
C HIS A 300 11.89 -5.64 10.05
N SER A 301 10.80 -6.10 9.43
CA SER A 301 10.76 -7.42 8.79
C SER A 301 9.68 -7.51 7.72
N TYR A 302 9.88 -8.40 6.74
CA TYR A 302 8.81 -8.75 5.79
C TYR A 302 7.76 -9.61 6.48
N ARG A 303 6.61 -9.01 6.75
CA ARG A 303 5.43 -9.73 7.24
C ARG A 303 4.48 -9.94 6.07
N HIS A 304 4.13 -11.20 5.79
CA HIS A 304 3.11 -11.45 4.77
C HIS A 304 1.77 -10.84 5.17
N ILE A 305 1.21 -10.04 4.27
CA ILE A 305 -0.05 -9.32 4.46
C ILE A 305 -1.04 -9.81 3.43
N THR A 306 -2.12 -10.46 3.88
CA THR A 306 -3.18 -10.93 2.99
C THR A 306 -4.20 -9.85 2.64
N ARG A 307 -4.17 -8.72 3.34
CA ARG A 307 -5.01 -7.55 3.12
C ARG A 307 -4.18 -6.27 3.07
N PRO A 308 -3.41 -6.05 2.00
CA PRO A 308 -2.69 -4.81 1.81
C PRO A 308 -3.63 -3.64 1.54
N VAL A 309 -3.13 -2.44 1.82
CA VAL A 309 -3.84 -1.19 1.57
C VAL A 309 -2.98 -0.30 0.69
N GLU A 310 -3.54 0.12 -0.44
CA GLU A 310 -2.93 1.07 -1.35
C GLU A 310 -3.38 2.48 -0.96
N LEU A 311 -2.42 3.38 -0.83
CA LEU A 311 -2.61 4.79 -0.53
C LEU A 311 -2.76 5.59 -1.83
N ASN A 312 -3.60 6.65 -1.77
CA ASN A 312 -3.64 7.66 -2.83
C ASN A 312 -2.45 8.60 -2.72
#